data_09594eca14d164f970c39bb0733f5bb0
#
_entry.id   09594eca14d164f970c39bb0733f5bb0
#
_cell.length_a   1.000
_cell.length_b   1.000
_cell.length_c   1.000
_cell.angle_alpha   90.00
_cell.angle_beta   90.00
_cell.angle_gamma   90.00
#
_symmetry.space_group_name_H-M   'P 1'
#
loop_
_entity.id
_entity.type
_entity.pdbx_description
1 polymer ?
#
loop_
_entity_poly.entity_id
_entity_poly.type
_entity_poly.pdbx_seq_one_letter_code
_entity_poly.pdbx_strand_id
1 'polypeptide(L)'
;MHIYEKDGKEYPSVTTIIQSLGSEEIVKWANHLGFKHLDYTKELEKTAVNGTKVHDLLRGEVDPTYTPQVTYKDEIERINILGHITRFRSFIQDYTYETIFTEKTFISEKLGYAGTLDWMAKFNHKFLMLNDFKTSKSVRFKHLLQLGGYYNLLIENEYDPDGASIILVNKKICSMYPINKTELLYFADAFNVLAKYYLMTYKKDTKADIDLLKQLKTA
;
A
#
# COMPACT_ATOMS: atom_id res chain seq x y z
N MET A 1 7.34 -5.31 9.89
CA MET A 1 7.20 -6.22 8.74
C MET A 1 5.79 -6.79 8.79
N HIS A 2 5.04 -6.72 7.68
CA HIS A 2 3.70 -7.29 7.61
C HIS A 2 3.77 -8.57 6.79
N ILE A 3 3.35 -9.69 7.40
CA ILE A 3 3.38 -11.04 6.84
C ILE A 3 1.96 -11.60 6.89
N TYR A 4 1.55 -12.25 5.84
CA TYR A 4 0.31 -13.02 5.76
C TYR A 4 0.62 -14.51 5.91
N GLU A 5 -0.30 -15.27 6.46
CA GLU A 5 -0.18 -16.70 6.62
C GLU A 5 -1.31 -17.42 5.87
N LYS A 6 -0.96 -18.49 5.14
CA LYS A 6 -1.92 -19.37 4.49
C LYS A 6 -1.35 -20.80 4.48
N ASP A 7 -2.11 -21.76 5.00
CA ASP A 7 -1.74 -23.19 5.05
C ASP A 7 -0.35 -23.43 5.69
N GLY A 8 -0.03 -22.69 6.77
CA GLY A 8 1.24 -22.76 7.48
C GLY A 8 2.45 -22.18 6.74
N LYS A 9 2.21 -21.45 5.64
CA LYS A 9 3.26 -20.72 4.89
C LYS A 9 3.11 -19.23 5.05
N GLU A 10 4.25 -18.55 5.17
CA GLU A 10 4.34 -17.11 5.31
C GLU A 10 4.54 -16.43 3.94
N TYR A 11 3.81 -15.34 3.72
CA TYR A 11 3.86 -14.50 2.52
C TYR A 11 4.14 -13.06 2.91
N PRO A 12 5.29 -12.47 2.52
CA PRO A 12 5.55 -11.07 2.77
C PRO A 12 4.52 -10.21 2.04
N SER A 13 4.13 -9.07 2.64
CA SER A 13 3.26 -8.13 1.97
C SER A 13 3.99 -7.39 0.84
N VAL A 14 3.23 -6.90 -0.16
CA VAL A 14 3.73 -5.98 -1.18
C VAL A 14 4.50 -4.82 -0.55
N THR A 15 3.96 -4.23 0.52
CA THR A 15 4.60 -3.11 1.25
C THR A 15 5.89 -3.53 1.95
N THR A 16 5.95 -4.74 2.53
CA THR A 16 7.18 -5.29 3.12
C THR A 16 8.29 -5.43 2.07
N ILE A 17 7.97 -5.94 0.89
CA ILE A 17 8.92 -6.07 -0.22
C ILE A 17 9.46 -4.69 -0.63
N ILE A 18 8.58 -3.70 -0.79
CA ILE A 18 8.97 -2.34 -1.17
C ILE A 18 9.84 -1.66 -0.09
N GLN A 19 9.60 -1.95 1.18
CA GLN A 19 10.41 -1.42 2.28
C GLN A 19 11.88 -1.85 2.19
N SER A 20 12.19 -2.98 1.57
CA SER A 20 13.57 -3.45 1.36
C SER A 20 14.43 -2.49 0.51
N LEU A 21 13.81 -1.64 -0.30
CA LEU A 21 14.51 -0.59 -1.06
C LEU A 21 15.12 0.53 -0.19
N GLY A 22 14.83 0.52 1.13
CA GLY A 22 15.21 1.62 1.99
C GLY A 22 14.49 2.93 1.62
N SER A 23 14.85 4.05 2.24
CA SER A 23 14.32 5.36 1.92
C SER A 23 15.26 6.47 2.39
N GLU A 24 15.94 7.10 1.45
CA GLU A 24 16.77 8.27 1.73
C GLU A 24 15.95 9.41 2.34
N GLU A 25 14.70 9.58 1.93
CA GLU A 25 13.78 10.57 2.49
C GLU A 25 13.48 10.32 3.97
N ILE A 26 13.31 9.04 4.36
CA ILE A 26 13.10 8.66 5.77
C ILE A 26 14.35 8.96 6.58
N VAL A 27 15.54 8.69 6.05
CA VAL A 27 16.81 9.01 6.71
C VAL A 27 16.96 10.52 6.91
N LYS A 28 16.70 11.33 5.88
CA LYS A 28 16.73 12.79 5.97
C LYS A 28 15.70 13.32 6.98
N TRP A 29 14.50 12.76 6.99
CA TRP A 29 13.46 13.15 7.94
C TRP A 29 13.81 12.74 9.38
N ALA A 30 14.34 11.53 9.60
CA ALA A 30 14.80 11.09 10.91
C ALA A 30 15.91 11.99 11.46
N ASN A 31 16.89 12.36 10.63
CA ASN A 31 17.93 13.33 11.00
C ASN A 31 17.35 14.70 11.39
N HIS A 32 16.39 15.21 10.61
CA HIS A 32 15.71 16.47 10.93
C HIS A 32 14.96 16.41 12.26
N LEU A 33 14.31 15.30 12.60
CA LEU A 33 13.67 15.11 13.90
C LEU A 33 14.70 15.03 15.03
N GLY A 34 15.84 14.36 14.80
CA GLY A 34 16.95 14.30 15.75
C GLY A 34 17.47 15.69 16.12
N PHE A 35 17.65 16.60 15.14
CA PHE A 35 18.00 17.99 15.40
C PHE A 35 16.96 18.75 16.24
N LYS A 36 15.71 18.32 16.22
CA LYS A 36 14.62 18.88 17.05
C LYS A 36 14.43 18.16 18.37
N HIS A 37 15.31 17.24 18.73
CA HIS A 37 15.19 16.37 19.91
C HIS A 37 13.87 15.58 19.95
N LEU A 38 13.30 15.24 18.78
CA LEU A 38 12.10 14.43 18.63
C LEU A 38 12.48 12.98 18.32
N ASP A 39 11.76 12.06 18.94
CA ASP A 39 11.91 10.62 18.69
C ASP A 39 11.29 10.27 17.33
N TYR A 40 12.13 9.91 16.37
CA TYR A 40 11.73 9.47 15.04
C TYR A 40 10.72 8.32 15.08
N THR A 41 10.94 7.33 15.94
CA THR A 41 10.09 6.13 16.01
C THR A 41 8.67 6.48 16.43
N LYS A 42 8.54 7.32 17.47
CA LYS A 42 7.23 7.79 17.96
C LYS A 42 6.49 8.63 16.92
N GLU A 43 7.18 9.49 16.19
CA GLU A 43 6.57 10.30 15.14
C GLU A 43 6.16 9.45 13.93
N LEU A 44 6.92 8.40 13.61
CA LEU A 44 6.57 7.44 12.57
C LEU A 44 5.31 6.64 12.95
N GLU A 45 5.26 6.10 14.17
CA GLU A 45 4.10 5.37 14.69
C GLU A 45 2.83 6.24 14.70
N LYS A 46 2.93 7.48 15.20
CA LYS A 46 1.81 8.43 15.19
C LYS A 46 1.30 8.70 13.78
N THR A 47 2.21 8.85 12.82
CA THR A 47 1.84 9.08 11.42
C THR A 47 1.14 7.84 10.82
N ALA A 48 1.64 6.64 11.13
CA ALA A 48 1.05 5.38 10.68
C ALA A 48 -0.34 5.17 11.28
N VAL A 49 -0.52 5.36 12.59
CA VAL A 49 -1.83 5.26 13.27
C VAL A 49 -2.85 6.23 12.67
N ASN A 50 -2.46 7.49 12.45
CA ASN A 50 -3.36 8.46 11.83
C ASN A 50 -3.70 8.09 10.38
N GLY A 51 -2.75 7.55 9.62
CA GLY A 51 -2.99 7.01 8.28
C GLY A 51 -4.04 5.90 8.28
N THR A 52 -3.90 4.92 9.18
CA THR A 52 -4.87 3.83 9.33
C THR A 52 -6.27 4.34 9.65
N LYS A 53 -6.42 5.31 10.57
CA LYS A 53 -7.72 5.92 10.90
C LYS A 53 -8.36 6.62 9.69
N VAL A 54 -7.56 7.32 8.88
CA VAL A 54 -8.05 7.96 7.64
C VAL A 54 -8.50 6.90 6.64
N HIS A 55 -7.72 5.82 6.42
CA HIS A 55 -8.09 4.73 5.52
C HIS A 55 -9.40 4.06 5.94
N ASP A 56 -9.57 3.78 7.24
CA ASP A 56 -10.80 3.19 7.77
C ASP A 56 -12.04 4.06 7.48
N LEU A 57 -11.92 5.38 7.68
CA LEU A 57 -12.99 6.33 7.36
C LEU A 57 -13.22 6.45 5.85
N LEU A 58 -12.16 6.48 5.02
CA LEU A 58 -12.28 6.52 3.56
C LEU A 58 -12.98 5.28 3.03
N ARG A 59 -12.71 4.11 3.62
CA ARG A 59 -13.45 2.88 3.33
C ARG A 59 -14.95 3.08 3.55
N GLY A 60 -15.36 3.66 4.68
CA GLY A 60 -16.78 3.96 4.97
C GLY A 60 -17.41 4.93 3.98
N GLU A 61 -16.63 5.80 3.31
CA GLU A 61 -17.15 6.72 2.29
C GLU A 61 -17.42 6.03 0.95
N VAL A 62 -16.67 4.99 0.61
CA VAL A 62 -16.76 4.30 -0.70
C VAL A 62 -17.46 2.94 -0.62
N ASP A 63 -17.68 2.43 0.58
CA ASP A 63 -18.35 1.15 0.85
C ASP A 63 -19.53 1.38 1.81
N PRO A 64 -20.76 1.53 1.33
CA PRO A 64 -21.93 1.81 2.16
C PRO A 64 -22.30 0.65 3.10
N THR A 65 -21.72 -0.53 2.92
CA THR A 65 -21.94 -1.70 3.79
C THR A 65 -20.98 -1.72 4.98
N TYR A 66 -19.93 -0.90 4.95
CA TYR A 66 -18.91 -0.84 5.97
C TYR A 66 -19.13 0.31 6.96
N THR A 67 -19.00 0.03 8.24
CA THR A 67 -19.07 1.03 9.32
C THR A 67 -17.69 1.21 9.95
N PRO A 68 -17.04 2.37 9.78
CA PRO A 68 -15.71 2.63 10.35
C PRO A 68 -15.69 2.52 11.89
N GLN A 69 -14.60 1.98 12.42
CA GLN A 69 -14.38 1.81 13.88
C GLN A 69 -13.20 2.67 14.32
N VAL A 70 -13.38 3.99 14.34
CA VAL A 70 -12.31 4.94 14.65
C VAL A 70 -12.51 5.57 16.01
N THR A 71 -11.48 5.49 16.85
CA THR A 71 -11.38 6.23 18.12
C THR A 71 -10.36 7.35 18.01
N TYR A 72 -10.61 8.47 18.68
CA TYR A 72 -9.75 9.65 18.66
C TYR A 72 -9.15 9.87 20.04
N LYS A 73 -7.89 10.26 20.10
CA LYS A 73 -7.19 10.59 21.32
C LYS A 73 -7.76 11.86 21.98
N ASP A 74 -8.02 12.87 21.14
CA ASP A 74 -8.52 14.18 21.54
C ASP A 74 -9.27 14.85 20.37
N GLU A 75 -9.91 16.00 20.65
CA GLU A 75 -10.68 16.73 19.65
C GLU A 75 -9.81 17.30 18.52
N ILE A 76 -8.55 17.63 18.79
CA ILE A 76 -7.61 18.13 17.78
C ILE A 76 -7.30 17.02 16.76
N GLU A 77 -7.05 15.81 17.23
CA GLU A 77 -6.85 14.65 16.34
C GLU A 77 -8.12 14.41 15.51
N ARG A 78 -9.29 14.42 16.15
CA ARG A 78 -10.59 14.24 15.47
C ARG A 78 -10.78 15.24 14.35
N ILE A 79 -10.62 16.54 14.61
CA ILE A 79 -10.75 17.60 13.60
C ILE A 79 -9.75 17.39 12.46
N ASN A 80 -8.50 17.07 12.77
CA ASN A 80 -7.47 16.84 11.76
C ASN A 80 -7.82 15.66 10.84
N ILE A 81 -8.28 14.54 11.41
CA ILE A 81 -8.63 13.34 10.65
C ILE A 81 -9.88 13.57 9.81
N LEU A 82 -10.96 14.13 10.40
CA LEU A 82 -12.19 14.43 9.68
C LEU A 82 -11.98 15.47 8.56
N GLY A 83 -11.00 16.34 8.69
CA GLY A 83 -10.61 17.26 7.63
C GLY A 83 -10.14 16.54 6.34
N HIS A 84 -9.57 15.33 6.43
CA HIS A 84 -9.25 14.51 5.25
C HIS A 84 -10.54 14.02 4.59
N ILE A 85 -11.50 13.57 5.39
CA ILE A 85 -12.77 13.02 4.89
C ILE A 85 -13.60 14.09 4.21
N THR A 86 -13.68 15.30 4.79
CA THR A 86 -14.38 16.43 4.17
C THR A 86 -13.81 16.73 2.78
N ARG A 87 -12.48 16.76 2.64
CA ARG A 87 -11.84 16.99 1.33
C ARG A 87 -12.10 15.85 0.35
N PHE A 88 -12.08 14.59 0.82
CA PHE A 88 -12.40 13.44 -0.01
C PHE A 88 -13.86 13.50 -0.50
N ARG A 89 -14.82 13.79 0.38
CA ARG A 89 -16.23 13.95 0.00
C ARG A 89 -16.42 15.00 -1.07
N SER A 90 -15.80 16.18 -0.90
CA SER A 90 -15.86 17.25 -1.90
C SER A 90 -15.23 16.86 -3.24
N PHE A 91 -14.22 16.00 -3.21
CA PHE A 91 -13.54 15.51 -4.42
C PHE A 91 -14.33 14.40 -5.11
N ILE A 92 -14.82 13.40 -4.36
CA ILE A 92 -15.41 12.19 -4.95
C ILE A 92 -16.80 12.41 -5.51
N GLN A 93 -17.54 13.45 -5.05
CA GLN A 93 -18.87 13.78 -5.53
C GLN A 93 -18.94 14.07 -7.04
N ASP A 94 -17.82 14.43 -7.66
CA ASP A 94 -17.71 14.72 -9.09
C ASP A 94 -17.56 13.45 -9.93
N TYR A 95 -17.48 12.26 -9.28
CA TYR A 95 -17.27 10.98 -9.93
C TYR A 95 -18.47 10.05 -9.75
N THR A 96 -18.87 9.39 -10.83
CA THR A 96 -19.80 8.24 -10.76
C THR A 96 -18.97 6.96 -10.64
N TYR A 97 -19.20 6.18 -9.60
CA TYR A 97 -18.49 4.92 -9.39
C TYR A 97 -19.39 3.84 -8.76
N GLU A 98 -19.01 2.60 -8.97
CA GLU A 98 -19.55 1.42 -8.34
C GLU A 98 -18.40 0.68 -7.65
N THR A 99 -18.48 0.50 -6.34
CA THR A 99 -17.48 -0.24 -5.57
C THR A 99 -17.60 -1.73 -5.84
N ILE A 100 -16.51 -2.36 -6.27
CA ILE A 100 -16.41 -3.80 -6.47
C ILE A 100 -15.99 -4.48 -5.17
N PHE A 101 -14.97 -3.94 -4.50
CA PHE A 101 -14.56 -4.34 -3.14
C PHE A 101 -13.71 -3.26 -2.48
N THR A 102 -13.61 -3.34 -1.14
CA THR A 102 -12.69 -2.55 -0.32
C THR A 102 -11.89 -3.48 0.60
N GLU A 103 -10.64 -3.09 0.94
CA GLU A 103 -9.76 -3.79 1.89
C GLU A 103 -9.74 -5.32 1.66
N LYS A 104 -9.62 -5.73 0.39
CA LYS A 104 -9.60 -7.15 0.02
C LYS A 104 -8.17 -7.68 -0.02
N THR A 105 -7.95 -8.75 0.72
CA THR A 105 -6.65 -9.44 0.76
C THR A 105 -6.57 -10.50 -0.33
N PHE A 106 -5.43 -10.51 -1.04
CA PHE A 106 -5.05 -11.54 -2.00
C PHE A 106 -3.70 -12.13 -1.60
N ILE A 107 -3.60 -13.46 -1.67
CA ILE A 107 -2.37 -14.21 -1.41
C ILE A 107 -2.05 -15.01 -2.67
N SER A 108 -0.84 -14.82 -3.20
CA SER A 108 -0.34 -15.57 -4.34
C SER A 108 0.73 -16.56 -3.91
N GLU A 109 0.42 -17.84 -4.01
CA GLU A 109 1.40 -18.91 -3.81
C GLU A 109 2.43 -18.94 -4.94
N LYS A 110 2.01 -18.65 -6.17
CA LYS A 110 2.85 -18.62 -7.36
C LYS A 110 3.86 -17.48 -7.31
N LEU A 111 3.42 -16.28 -6.92
CA LEU A 111 4.28 -15.09 -6.84
C LEU A 111 5.06 -15.03 -5.51
N GLY A 112 4.60 -15.74 -4.48
CA GLY A 112 5.24 -15.84 -3.17
C GLY A 112 5.06 -14.63 -2.27
N TYR A 113 4.02 -13.81 -2.50
CA TYR A 113 3.69 -12.64 -1.69
C TYR A 113 2.18 -12.39 -1.63
N ALA A 114 1.78 -11.45 -0.78
CA ALA A 114 0.38 -11.10 -0.56
C ALA A 114 0.19 -9.59 -0.45
N GLY A 115 -1.07 -9.14 -0.48
CA GLY A 115 -1.42 -7.73 -0.29
C GLY A 115 -2.88 -7.53 0.00
N THR A 116 -3.20 -6.51 0.78
CA THR A 116 -4.55 -5.99 0.96
C THR A 116 -4.70 -4.72 0.14
N LEU A 117 -5.69 -4.69 -0.73
CA LEU A 117 -5.95 -3.62 -1.68
C LEU A 117 -7.05 -2.72 -1.14
N ASP A 118 -6.79 -1.40 -1.14
CA ASP A 118 -7.67 -0.45 -0.49
C ASP A 118 -9.06 -0.40 -1.15
N TRP A 119 -9.12 -0.22 -2.48
CA TRP A 119 -10.38 -0.01 -3.18
C TRP A 119 -10.32 -0.39 -4.66
N MET A 120 -11.24 -1.24 -5.10
CA MET A 120 -11.49 -1.55 -6.50
C MET A 120 -12.87 -1.02 -6.88
N ALA A 121 -12.94 -0.22 -7.94
CA ALA A 121 -14.18 0.39 -8.38
C ALA A 121 -14.29 0.49 -9.89
N LYS A 122 -15.54 0.52 -10.38
CA LYS A 122 -15.85 0.77 -11.78
C LYS A 122 -16.34 2.21 -11.94
N PHE A 123 -15.53 3.06 -12.55
CA PHE A 123 -15.86 4.46 -12.79
C PHE A 123 -16.65 4.65 -14.09
N ASN A 124 -17.64 5.54 -14.05
CA ASN A 124 -18.52 5.86 -15.18
C ASN A 124 -19.13 4.61 -15.84
N HIS A 125 -19.41 3.55 -15.06
CA HIS A 125 -19.92 2.27 -15.52
C HIS A 125 -19.05 1.57 -16.58
N LYS A 126 -17.81 2.02 -16.77
CA LYS A 126 -16.93 1.58 -17.85
C LYS A 126 -15.54 1.16 -17.38
N PHE A 127 -14.83 2.01 -16.66
CA PHE A 127 -13.43 1.82 -16.33
C PHE A 127 -13.24 1.12 -14.99
N LEU A 128 -12.69 -0.07 -15.00
CA LEU A 128 -12.33 -0.82 -13.79
C LEU A 128 -10.98 -0.31 -13.28
N MET A 129 -10.96 0.29 -12.10
CA MET A 129 -9.78 0.96 -11.55
C MET A 129 -9.37 0.39 -10.20
N LEU A 130 -8.07 0.10 -10.06
CA LEU A 130 -7.44 -0.14 -8.78
C LEU A 130 -7.08 1.19 -8.13
N ASN A 131 -7.61 1.47 -6.94
CA ASN A 131 -7.35 2.72 -6.24
C ASN A 131 -6.65 2.47 -4.91
N ASP A 132 -5.65 3.28 -4.60
CA ASP A 132 -4.87 3.20 -3.37
C ASP A 132 -4.85 4.57 -2.68
N PHE A 133 -5.28 4.62 -1.43
CA PHE A 133 -5.33 5.85 -0.65
C PHE A 133 -3.98 6.19 -0.04
N LYS A 134 -3.60 7.46 -0.08
CA LYS A 134 -2.37 7.95 0.55
C LYS A 134 -2.59 9.26 1.29
N THR A 135 -2.13 9.31 2.53
CA THR A 135 -2.15 10.52 3.38
C THR A 135 -0.85 11.31 3.32
N SER A 136 0.11 10.87 2.52
CA SER A 136 1.42 11.50 2.34
C SER A 136 1.33 12.88 1.67
N LYS A 137 2.42 13.65 1.71
CA LYS A 137 2.47 14.99 1.08
C LYS A 137 2.42 14.94 -0.44
N SER A 138 2.93 13.86 -1.04
CA SER A 138 3.03 13.68 -2.49
C SER A 138 3.02 12.20 -2.86
N VAL A 139 2.69 11.92 -4.11
CA VAL A 139 2.90 10.60 -4.72
C VAL A 139 4.39 10.33 -4.82
N ARG A 140 4.80 9.09 -4.56
CA ARG A 140 6.20 8.62 -4.60
C ARG A 140 6.30 7.40 -5.49
N PHE A 141 7.49 7.15 -6.02
CA PHE A 141 7.75 5.96 -6.84
C PHE A 141 7.35 4.65 -6.14
N LYS A 142 7.55 4.56 -4.83
CA LYS A 142 7.13 3.39 -4.03
C LYS A 142 5.62 3.12 -4.07
N HIS A 143 4.80 4.16 -4.19
CA HIS A 143 3.34 4.00 -4.32
C HIS A 143 2.99 3.39 -5.69
N LEU A 144 3.72 3.76 -6.75
CA LEU A 144 3.53 3.20 -8.09
C LEU A 144 3.96 1.73 -8.15
N LEU A 145 5.08 1.38 -7.51
CA LEU A 145 5.50 -0.02 -7.35
C LEU A 145 4.47 -0.84 -6.56
N GLN A 146 3.83 -0.24 -5.55
CA GLN A 146 2.77 -0.89 -4.78
C GLN A 146 1.58 -1.25 -5.67
N LEU A 147 1.14 -0.32 -6.52
CA LEU A 147 0.09 -0.60 -7.51
C LEU A 147 0.49 -1.71 -8.48
N GLY A 148 1.75 -1.75 -8.91
CA GLY A 148 2.27 -2.83 -9.75
C GLY A 148 2.19 -4.19 -9.07
N GLY A 149 2.60 -4.27 -7.80
CA GLY A 149 2.48 -5.50 -7.00
C GLY A 149 1.03 -5.94 -6.81
N TYR A 150 0.14 -5.01 -6.54
CA TYR A 150 -1.30 -5.27 -6.42
C TYR A 150 -1.92 -5.70 -7.75
N TYR A 151 -1.52 -5.09 -8.86
CA TYR A 151 -1.98 -5.49 -10.19
C TYR A 151 -1.67 -6.97 -10.48
N ASN A 152 -0.46 -7.43 -10.18
CA ASN A 152 -0.10 -8.84 -10.38
C ASN A 152 -0.99 -9.80 -9.55
N LEU A 153 -1.31 -9.41 -8.30
CA LEU A 153 -2.24 -10.18 -7.46
C LEU A 153 -3.65 -10.20 -8.05
N LEU A 154 -4.11 -9.08 -8.63
CA LEU A 154 -5.40 -8.97 -9.27
C LEU A 154 -5.50 -9.86 -10.51
N ILE A 155 -4.51 -9.83 -11.39
CA ILE A 155 -4.48 -10.66 -12.61
C ILE A 155 -4.54 -12.15 -12.26
N GLU A 156 -3.83 -12.58 -11.23
CA GLU A 156 -3.87 -13.99 -10.79
C GLU A 156 -5.24 -14.40 -10.24
N ASN A 157 -6.04 -13.43 -9.80
CA ASN A 157 -7.39 -13.63 -9.28
C ASN A 157 -8.50 -13.20 -10.27
N GLU A 158 -8.19 -13.18 -11.56
CA GLU A 158 -9.12 -12.91 -12.67
C GLU A 158 -9.71 -11.48 -12.69
N TYR A 159 -9.07 -10.53 -12.01
CA TYR A 159 -9.37 -9.11 -12.13
C TYR A 159 -8.37 -8.45 -13.07
N ASP A 160 -8.85 -7.85 -14.16
CA ASP A 160 -8.00 -7.11 -15.10
C ASP A 160 -8.40 -5.62 -15.15
N PRO A 161 -7.87 -4.77 -14.24
CA PRO A 161 -8.21 -3.35 -14.24
C PRO A 161 -7.71 -2.63 -15.49
N ASP A 162 -8.49 -1.65 -15.96
CA ASP A 162 -8.14 -0.77 -17.10
C ASP A 162 -7.01 0.20 -16.73
N GLY A 163 -6.78 0.40 -15.45
CA GLY A 163 -5.73 1.25 -14.90
C GLY A 163 -5.76 1.26 -13.39
N ALA A 164 -5.00 2.17 -12.82
CA ALA A 164 -4.95 2.37 -11.38
C ALA A 164 -4.95 3.87 -11.02
N SER A 165 -5.14 4.20 -9.76
CA SER A 165 -4.91 5.55 -9.27
C SER A 165 -4.35 5.57 -7.86
N ILE A 166 -3.53 6.60 -7.57
CA ILE A 166 -3.24 7.02 -6.20
C ILE A 166 -4.18 8.16 -5.85
N ILE A 167 -5.02 7.96 -4.84
CA ILE A 167 -5.87 9.01 -4.30
C ILE A 167 -5.17 9.63 -3.10
N LEU A 168 -4.57 10.78 -3.33
CA LEU A 168 -3.84 11.52 -2.30
C LEU A 168 -4.83 12.34 -1.47
N VAL A 169 -5.02 11.96 -0.22
CA VAL A 169 -5.91 12.65 0.72
C VAL A 169 -5.07 13.14 1.89
N ASN A 170 -4.58 14.37 1.82
CA ASN A 170 -3.73 14.92 2.87
C ASN A 170 -4.33 16.17 3.53
N LYS A 171 -3.57 16.83 4.42
CA LYS A 171 -4.04 18.02 5.16
C LYS A 171 -4.39 19.22 4.27
N LYS A 172 -3.94 19.24 3.00
CA LYS A 172 -4.10 20.39 2.11
C LYS A 172 -5.05 20.13 0.95
N ILE A 173 -4.93 18.94 0.34
CA ILE A 173 -5.61 18.59 -0.91
C ILE A 173 -6.20 17.19 -0.85
N CYS A 174 -7.21 16.95 -1.69
CA CYS A 174 -7.58 15.64 -2.20
C CYS A 174 -7.43 15.68 -3.73
N SER A 175 -6.72 14.70 -4.29
CA SER A 175 -6.49 14.62 -5.74
C SER A 175 -6.22 13.19 -6.17
N MET A 176 -6.65 12.85 -7.38
CA MET A 176 -6.41 11.56 -8.02
C MET A 176 -5.24 11.69 -9.00
N TYR A 177 -4.31 10.74 -8.93
CA TYR A 177 -3.21 10.57 -9.88
C TYR A 177 -3.46 9.29 -10.66
N PRO A 178 -4.06 9.38 -11.86
CA PRO A 178 -4.37 8.22 -12.67
C PRO A 178 -3.09 7.65 -13.29
N ILE A 179 -3.05 6.34 -13.38
CA ILE A 179 -2.01 5.54 -14.02
C ILE A 179 -2.72 4.68 -15.08
N ASN A 180 -2.37 4.87 -16.33
CA ASN A 180 -2.95 4.10 -17.42
C ASN A 180 -2.44 2.65 -17.42
N LYS A 181 -3.08 1.79 -18.21
CA LYS A 181 -2.75 0.36 -18.28
C LYS A 181 -1.29 0.09 -18.63
N THR A 182 -0.73 0.83 -19.58
CA THR A 182 0.67 0.66 -20.03
C THR A 182 1.65 0.99 -18.90
N GLU A 183 1.42 2.10 -18.19
CA GLU A 183 2.23 2.48 -17.03
C GLU A 183 2.09 1.47 -15.90
N LEU A 184 0.87 0.97 -15.65
CA LEU A 184 0.61 -0.02 -14.62
C LEU A 184 1.36 -1.33 -14.88
N LEU A 185 1.38 -1.81 -16.13
CA LEU A 185 2.14 -2.97 -16.56
C LEU A 185 3.65 -2.76 -16.33
N TYR A 186 4.18 -1.58 -16.65
CA TYR A 186 5.58 -1.26 -16.38
C TYR A 186 5.93 -1.37 -14.89
N PHE A 187 5.07 -0.84 -14.00
CA PHE A 187 5.28 -0.95 -12.55
C PHE A 187 5.08 -2.39 -12.04
N ALA A 188 4.19 -3.16 -12.67
CA ALA A 188 3.99 -4.57 -12.37
C ALA A 188 5.25 -5.39 -12.65
N ASP A 189 5.88 -5.17 -13.80
CA ASP A 189 7.15 -5.81 -14.18
C ASP A 189 8.29 -5.39 -13.25
N ALA A 190 8.40 -4.10 -12.95
CA ALA A 190 9.40 -3.57 -12.02
C ALA A 190 9.24 -4.17 -10.61
N PHE A 191 7.99 -4.29 -10.12
CA PHE A 191 7.72 -4.94 -8.84
C PHE A 191 8.06 -6.43 -8.86
N ASN A 192 7.81 -7.15 -9.96
CA ASN A 192 8.16 -8.57 -10.10
C ASN A 192 9.67 -8.80 -9.94
N VAL A 193 10.50 -7.92 -10.50
CA VAL A 193 11.96 -7.98 -10.32
C VAL A 193 12.34 -7.77 -8.86
N LEU A 194 11.75 -6.76 -8.22
CA LEU A 194 11.98 -6.47 -6.80
C LEU A 194 11.53 -7.62 -5.90
N ALA A 195 10.36 -8.21 -6.16
CA ALA A 195 9.83 -9.32 -5.39
C ALA A 195 10.75 -10.56 -5.49
N LYS A 196 11.22 -10.88 -6.69
CA LYS A 196 12.20 -11.96 -6.90
C LYS A 196 13.49 -11.70 -6.11
N TYR A 197 14.04 -10.49 -6.19
CA TYR A 197 15.23 -10.11 -5.43
C TYR A 197 14.99 -10.26 -3.93
N TYR A 198 13.87 -9.74 -3.40
CA TYR A 198 13.51 -9.86 -2.00
C TYR A 198 13.41 -11.32 -1.56
N LEU A 199 12.68 -12.15 -2.29
CA LEU A 199 12.48 -13.56 -1.95
C LEU A 199 13.80 -14.36 -1.99
N MET A 200 14.72 -14.00 -2.86
CA MET A 200 16.07 -14.63 -2.93
C MET A 200 16.98 -14.20 -1.78
N THR A 201 16.87 -12.99 -1.29
CA THR A 201 17.82 -12.43 -0.32
C THR A 201 17.31 -12.49 1.13
N TYR A 202 16.02 -12.28 1.36
CA TYR A 202 15.42 -12.19 2.69
C TYR A 202 14.71 -13.46 3.16
N LYS A 203 14.34 -14.37 2.24
CA LYS A 203 13.85 -15.72 2.59
C LYS A 203 14.98 -16.73 2.86
N LYS A 204 16.23 -16.32 2.72
CA LYS A 204 17.42 -17.17 2.86
C LYS A 204 17.92 -17.37 4.29
N ASP A 205 17.05 -17.48 5.28
CA ASP A 205 17.46 -17.87 6.64
C ASP A 205 17.01 -19.29 6.99
N THR A 206 17.07 -20.21 6.04
CA THR A 206 17.00 -21.61 6.40
C THR A 206 18.41 -22.20 6.40
N LYS A 207 18.77 -22.88 7.48
CA LYS A 207 20.02 -23.61 7.69
C LYS A 207 20.39 -24.48 6.48
N ALA A 208 19.38 -24.98 5.75
CA ALA A 208 19.54 -25.77 4.52
C ALA A 208 20.20 -24.99 3.35
N ASP A 209 19.87 -23.70 3.17
CA ASP A 209 20.45 -22.91 2.06
C ASP A 209 21.91 -22.53 2.35
N ILE A 210 22.26 -22.33 3.63
CA ILE A 210 23.64 -22.08 4.06
C ILE A 210 24.50 -23.35 3.87
N ASP A 211 23.95 -24.51 4.15
CA ASP A 211 24.65 -25.78 4.01
C ASP A 211 24.82 -26.15 2.53
N LEU A 212 23.86 -25.83 1.65
CA LEU A 212 24.02 -25.99 0.21
C LEU A 212 25.12 -25.08 -0.37
N LEU A 213 25.17 -23.81 0.08
CA LEU A 213 26.24 -22.88 -0.32
C LEU A 213 27.63 -23.31 0.18
N LYS A 214 27.72 -23.98 1.34
CA LYS A 214 28.96 -24.56 1.83
C LYS A 214 29.41 -25.75 0.97
N GLN A 215 28.48 -26.62 0.57
CA GLN A 215 28.77 -27.76 -0.30
C GLN A 215 29.29 -27.35 -1.69
N LEU A 216 28.71 -26.26 -2.28
CA LEU A 216 29.16 -25.71 -3.56
C LEU A 216 30.53 -25.02 -3.51
N LYS A 217 31.04 -24.65 -2.32
CA LYS A 217 32.39 -24.09 -2.14
C LYS A 217 33.45 -25.14 -1.93
N THR A 218 33.07 -26.40 -1.69
CA THR A 218 33.98 -27.53 -1.44
C THR A 218 34.06 -28.54 -2.60
N ALA A 219 33.30 -28.27 -3.68
CA ALA A 219 33.34 -28.98 -4.95
C ALA A 219 34.12 -28.17 -6.00
#